data_553b1cb9fc5ccdd778fbab734665b871
#
_entry.id   553b1cb9fc5ccdd778fbab734665b871
#
_cell.length_a   1.000
_cell.length_b   1.000
_cell.length_c   1.000
_cell.angle_alpha   90.00
_cell.angle_beta   90.00
_cell.angle_gamma   90.00
#
_symmetry.space_group_name_H-M   'P 1'
#
loop_
_entity.id
_entity.type
_entity.pdbx_description
1 polymer ?
#
loop_
_entity_poly.entity_id
_entity_poly.type
_entity_poly.pdbx_seq_one_letter_code
_entity_poly.pdbx_strand_id
1 'polypeptide(L)'
;SVQAELSESLLEWGSGRAKTVTGISGGSLQALPNDENRQGGWNVRVDQLVLNSSNETLTTDLIGSISANGDALINTVKPVQINPFLLLLPLFMDDTSEEEIRGLNPKGELATLQIQWHNGQPSLAAKVLDLQWDKTDKVPGLSSLDADFFWYKNNGAIYLESADSLLSANGVIKKDVKIKLFKSQFYIYPEQIDSEDKQWVVKGSDMLLDSDAVTLHPQFKLNTSTGFMSLYVDVSPLALNEVSSLFPPSLMGANTDKYLTRAFTGEGEIANARVLWHGRTSDFPFDDNTGIFQAYVDIEQGDFLFAPDWPALNNLDLSLYFVNNALVMESPSATLAGMKISDMSAAIPSFSPDARLIIYANGTGTGDALTALMMDSSLKKSLGKVLNEDVQIGGPLTADIKLDIPFKGKDVVASGTAHLSNNPVFVATTNMLFDKASGKVSFVNGDIDASGLQAQFLKQPVNLSLSGRQGDTYDLNVELGGRWHVHPLANYVNTDLTEYIDGESDWNTTVQLSLSNSGFNYTANLTADLTATQSVLPAPFDTPAGSSLPLLITSKGDSKASNVEASLGDNIRFDGVLPHKEMQFSRAHLAL
;
A
#
# COMPACT_ATOMS: atom_id res chain seq x y z
N SER A 1 4.09 -30.78 -68.74
CA SER A 1 4.55 -29.65 -67.91
C SER A 1 3.98 -28.34 -68.46
N VAL A 2 3.64 -27.44 -67.57
CA VAL A 2 3.29 -26.05 -67.91
C VAL A 2 4.36 -25.17 -67.35
N GLN A 3 4.78 -24.17 -68.10
CA GLN A 3 5.75 -23.16 -67.66
C GLN A 3 5.22 -21.80 -68.09
N ALA A 4 5.21 -20.84 -67.16
CA ALA A 4 4.72 -19.48 -67.40
C ALA A 4 5.59 -18.47 -66.65
N GLU A 5 5.83 -17.32 -67.25
CA GLU A 5 6.37 -16.19 -66.56
C GLU A 5 5.26 -15.31 -66.05
N LEU A 6 5.37 -14.91 -64.79
CA LEU A 6 4.43 -14.00 -64.12
C LEU A 6 4.89 -12.57 -64.33
N SER A 7 4.08 -11.75 -64.96
CA SER A 7 4.41 -10.33 -65.21
C SER A 7 3.16 -9.46 -65.04
N GLU A 8 3.34 -8.26 -64.59
CA GLU A 8 2.37 -7.16 -64.45
C GLU A 8 0.89 -7.58 -64.34
N SER A 9 0.56 -8.34 -63.31
CA SER A 9 -0.78 -8.77 -62.99
C SER A 9 -1.26 -8.04 -61.72
N LEU A 10 -2.56 -7.81 -61.60
CA LEU A 10 -3.17 -7.22 -60.43
C LEU A 10 -4.05 -8.23 -59.73
N LEU A 11 -3.84 -8.40 -58.43
CA LEU A 11 -4.76 -9.10 -57.53
C LEU A 11 -5.63 -8.08 -56.83
N GLU A 12 -6.93 -8.12 -57.04
CA GLU A 12 -7.89 -7.28 -56.37
C GLU A 12 -8.74 -8.14 -55.42
N TRP A 13 -8.85 -7.70 -54.16
CA TRP A 13 -9.73 -8.34 -53.21
C TRP A 13 -10.47 -7.31 -52.36
N GLY A 14 -11.55 -7.73 -51.74
CA GLY A 14 -12.43 -6.86 -50.95
C GLY A 14 -13.73 -6.50 -51.72
N SER A 15 -14.68 -5.88 -51.04
CA SER A 15 -15.95 -5.48 -51.58
C SER A 15 -16.22 -3.98 -51.31
N GLY A 16 -16.75 -3.29 -52.30
CA GLY A 16 -17.16 -1.88 -52.18
C GLY A 16 -15.99 -0.87 -52.22
N ARG A 17 -15.91 0.05 -51.23
CA ARG A 17 -14.89 1.11 -51.18
C ARG A 17 -13.54 0.67 -50.63
N ALA A 18 -13.48 -0.49 -49.99
CA ALA A 18 -12.25 -1.09 -49.43
C ALA A 18 -11.69 -2.15 -50.39
N LYS A 19 -11.25 -1.73 -51.54
CA LYS A 19 -10.54 -2.58 -52.48
C LYS A 19 -9.04 -2.48 -52.21
N THR A 20 -8.42 -3.61 -51.89
CA THR A 20 -6.95 -3.70 -51.85
C THR A 20 -6.43 -4.29 -53.14
N VAL A 21 -5.39 -3.67 -53.67
CA VAL A 21 -4.76 -4.08 -54.93
C VAL A 21 -3.31 -4.42 -54.67
N THR A 22 -2.92 -5.65 -55.01
CA THR A 22 -1.52 -6.08 -54.97
C THR A 22 -1.07 -6.43 -56.38
N GLY A 23 0.03 -5.83 -56.82
CA GLY A 23 0.63 -6.11 -58.10
C GLY A 23 1.51 -7.37 -58.06
N ILE A 24 1.44 -8.22 -59.04
CA ILE A 24 2.45 -9.26 -59.32
C ILE A 24 3.36 -8.67 -60.39
N SER A 25 4.66 -8.41 -60.07
CA SER A 25 5.59 -7.81 -61.01
C SER A 25 6.68 -8.76 -61.53
N GLY A 26 6.69 -9.99 -61.04
CA GLY A 26 7.66 -11.00 -61.50
C GLY A 26 7.42 -12.37 -60.88
N GLY A 27 8.07 -13.36 -61.48
CA GLY A 27 8.10 -14.74 -61.02
C GLY A 27 8.01 -15.73 -62.17
N SER A 28 8.45 -16.96 -61.96
CA SER A 28 8.26 -18.05 -62.90
C SER A 28 7.45 -19.17 -62.25
N LEU A 29 6.43 -19.66 -62.97
CA LEU A 29 5.59 -20.75 -62.54
C LEU A 29 5.94 -22.01 -63.34
N GLN A 30 6.17 -23.09 -62.67
CA GLN A 30 6.33 -24.42 -63.25
C GLN A 30 5.26 -25.36 -62.65
N ALA A 31 4.55 -26.06 -63.49
CA ALA A 31 3.61 -27.08 -63.07
C ALA A 31 3.86 -28.41 -63.79
N LEU A 32 3.99 -29.47 -63.01
CA LEU A 32 4.20 -30.83 -63.47
C LEU A 32 3.02 -31.72 -63.04
N PRO A 33 2.47 -32.57 -63.92
CA PRO A 33 1.45 -33.53 -63.53
C PRO A 33 1.96 -34.44 -62.42
N ASN A 34 1.10 -34.72 -61.44
CA ASN A 34 1.41 -35.66 -60.36
C ASN A 34 0.80 -37.01 -60.69
N ASP A 35 1.60 -37.94 -61.28
CA ASP A 35 1.18 -39.25 -61.72
C ASP A 35 1.29 -40.34 -60.64
N GLU A 36 1.87 -40.06 -59.47
CA GLU A 36 2.22 -41.08 -58.47
C GLU A 36 1.02 -41.83 -57.86
N ASN A 37 -0.20 -41.23 -57.86
CA ASN A 37 -1.35 -41.82 -57.17
C ASN A 37 -2.60 -42.10 -58.04
N ARG A 38 -2.56 -42.05 -59.35
CA ARG A 38 -3.72 -42.23 -60.28
C ARG A 38 -4.91 -41.28 -60.01
N GLN A 39 -4.76 -40.28 -59.16
CA GLN A 39 -5.81 -39.31 -58.77
C GLN A 39 -5.80 -38.05 -59.63
N GLY A 40 -4.81 -37.93 -60.52
CA GLY A 40 -4.57 -36.67 -61.24
C GLY A 40 -4.22 -35.51 -60.31
N GLY A 41 -3.48 -34.56 -60.78
CA GLY A 41 -3.09 -33.37 -59.99
C GLY A 41 -1.84 -32.72 -60.56
N TRP A 42 -1.40 -31.68 -59.87
CA TRP A 42 -0.23 -30.89 -60.31
C TRP A 42 0.68 -30.63 -59.11
N ASN A 43 1.99 -30.80 -59.31
CA ASN A 43 3.02 -30.22 -58.45
C ASN A 43 3.39 -28.87 -59.05
N VAL A 44 3.34 -27.83 -58.21
CA VAL A 44 3.53 -26.45 -58.62
C VAL A 44 4.75 -25.86 -57.91
N ARG A 45 5.57 -25.16 -58.66
CA ARG A 45 6.68 -24.39 -58.13
C ARG A 45 6.59 -22.95 -58.69
N VAL A 46 6.73 -21.97 -57.81
CA VAL A 46 6.81 -20.57 -58.19
C VAL A 46 8.12 -20.04 -57.65
N ASP A 47 9.03 -19.64 -58.52
CA ASP A 47 10.32 -19.08 -58.18
C ASP A 47 10.27 -17.55 -58.35
N GLN A 48 10.83 -16.83 -57.41
CA GLN A 48 10.96 -15.36 -57.39
C GLN A 48 9.59 -14.68 -57.61
N LEU A 49 8.55 -15.12 -56.96
CA LEU A 49 7.27 -14.43 -56.93
C LEU A 49 7.44 -13.06 -56.28
N VAL A 50 7.21 -11.99 -57.04
CA VAL A 50 7.31 -10.61 -56.56
C VAL A 50 5.90 -10.01 -56.46
N LEU A 51 5.48 -9.74 -55.21
CA LEU A 51 4.23 -9.06 -54.92
C LEU A 51 4.55 -7.60 -54.48
N ASN A 52 3.85 -6.65 -55.06
CA ASN A 52 4.05 -5.21 -54.76
C ASN A 52 2.73 -4.58 -54.31
N SER A 53 2.82 -3.76 -53.30
CA SER A 53 1.84 -2.74 -52.91
C SER A 53 2.51 -1.37 -52.96
N SER A 54 1.79 -0.29 -52.68
CA SER A 54 2.27 1.09 -52.83
C SER A 54 3.65 1.34 -52.20
N ASN A 55 4.00 0.68 -51.13
CA ASN A 55 5.25 0.92 -50.38
C ASN A 55 6.04 -0.36 -50.03
N GLU A 56 5.53 -1.54 -50.39
CA GLU A 56 6.10 -2.82 -49.92
C GLU A 56 6.28 -3.78 -51.08
N THR A 57 7.35 -4.53 -51.06
CA THR A 57 7.65 -5.59 -52.01
C THR A 57 7.98 -6.88 -51.27
N LEU A 58 7.19 -7.92 -51.51
CA LEU A 58 7.43 -9.28 -51.02
C LEU A 58 8.00 -10.13 -52.14
N THR A 59 9.17 -10.71 -51.93
CA THR A 59 9.76 -11.70 -52.86
C THR A 59 9.83 -13.05 -52.15
N THR A 60 9.27 -14.09 -52.73
CA THR A 60 9.24 -15.44 -52.13
C THR A 60 9.26 -16.52 -53.17
N ASP A 61 9.79 -17.69 -52.82
CA ASP A 61 9.70 -18.91 -53.58
C ASP A 61 8.66 -19.86 -52.95
N LEU A 62 7.76 -20.41 -53.73
CA LEU A 62 6.70 -21.28 -53.28
C LEU A 62 6.78 -22.64 -53.96
N ILE A 63 6.48 -23.71 -53.21
CA ILE A 63 6.21 -25.05 -53.76
C ILE A 63 4.88 -25.54 -53.26
N GLY A 64 4.21 -26.33 -54.07
CA GLY A 64 2.94 -26.88 -53.66
C GLY A 64 2.47 -28.00 -54.54
N SER A 65 1.30 -28.54 -54.21
CA SER A 65 0.58 -29.52 -54.99
C SER A 65 -0.91 -29.21 -55.00
N ILE A 66 -1.55 -29.47 -56.11
CA ILE A 66 -3.00 -29.35 -56.25
C ILE A 66 -3.49 -30.69 -56.80
N SER A 67 -4.40 -31.33 -56.08
CA SER A 67 -4.99 -32.61 -56.51
C SER A 67 -6.29 -32.39 -57.32
N ALA A 68 -6.73 -33.40 -58.09
CA ALA A 68 -7.92 -33.31 -58.93
C ALA A 68 -9.23 -33.09 -58.13
N ASN A 69 -9.25 -33.45 -56.85
CA ASN A 69 -10.40 -33.20 -55.95
C ASN A 69 -10.41 -31.79 -55.33
N GLY A 70 -9.43 -30.96 -55.69
CA GLY A 70 -9.33 -29.58 -55.17
C GLY A 70 -8.55 -29.45 -53.88
N ASP A 71 -7.93 -30.51 -53.34
CA ASP A 71 -7.00 -30.39 -52.23
C ASP A 71 -5.72 -29.70 -52.71
N ALA A 72 -5.19 -28.79 -51.90
CA ALA A 72 -3.99 -28.03 -52.22
C ALA A 72 -3.04 -27.95 -51.03
N LEU A 73 -1.74 -27.92 -51.30
CA LEU A 73 -0.66 -27.65 -50.34
C LEU A 73 0.26 -26.61 -50.94
N ILE A 74 0.57 -25.60 -50.16
CA ILE A 74 1.50 -24.51 -50.51
C ILE A 74 2.48 -24.32 -49.36
N ASN A 75 3.78 -24.30 -49.68
CA ASN A 75 4.85 -24.04 -48.71
C ASN A 75 5.80 -22.94 -49.24
N THR A 76 6.33 -22.15 -48.34
CA THR A 76 7.52 -21.32 -48.64
C THR A 76 8.74 -22.22 -48.77
N VAL A 77 9.65 -21.91 -49.70
CA VAL A 77 10.88 -22.71 -49.95
C VAL A 77 12.03 -22.20 -49.11
N LYS A 78 12.06 -20.88 -48.84
CA LYS A 78 13.10 -20.19 -48.09
C LYS A 78 12.49 -19.30 -47.04
N PRO A 79 13.24 -19.01 -45.96
CA PRO A 79 12.83 -17.98 -45.00
C PRO A 79 12.63 -16.62 -45.67
N VAL A 80 11.65 -15.88 -45.19
CA VAL A 80 11.28 -14.55 -45.71
C VAL A 80 11.13 -13.54 -44.57
N GLN A 81 11.56 -12.31 -44.78
CA GLN A 81 11.36 -11.26 -43.78
C GLN A 81 9.87 -10.95 -43.58
N ILE A 82 9.46 -10.70 -42.35
CA ILE A 82 8.04 -10.48 -42.00
C ILE A 82 7.52 -9.15 -42.52
N ASN A 83 8.33 -8.08 -42.46
CA ASN A 83 7.87 -6.75 -42.81
C ASN A 83 7.18 -6.69 -44.20
N PRO A 84 7.73 -7.32 -45.28
CA PRO A 84 7.04 -7.37 -46.57
C PRO A 84 5.68 -8.09 -46.58
N PHE A 85 5.40 -8.98 -45.62
CA PHE A 85 4.09 -9.63 -45.50
C PHE A 85 2.99 -8.68 -45.01
N LEU A 86 3.34 -7.50 -44.49
CA LEU A 86 2.34 -6.51 -44.08
C LEU A 86 1.46 -6.06 -45.24
N LEU A 87 1.94 -6.20 -46.48
CA LEU A 87 1.13 -5.96 -47.70
C LEU A 87 -0.11 -6.86 -47.79
N LEU A 88 -0.13 -8.01 -47.09
CA LEU A 88 -1.24 -8.96 -47.08
C LEU A 88 -2.21 -8.74 -45.93
N LEU A 89 -1.92 -7.82 -44.96
CA LEU A 89 -2.78 -7.55 -43.81
C LEU A 89 -4.21 -7.16 -44.19
N PRO A 90 -4.44 -6.35 -45.25
CA PRO A 90 -5.81 -5.97 -45.65
C PRO A 90 -6.69 -7.16 -46.07
N LEU A 91 -6.10 -8.34 -46.30
CA LEU A 91 -6.84 -9.61 -46.58
C LEU A 91 -7.54 -10.14 -45.31
N PHE A 92 -7.04 -9.81 -44.14
CA PHE A 92 -7.38 -10.48 -42.90
C PHE A 92 -7.99 -9.55 -41.83
N MET A 93 -7.86 -8.22 -41.98
CA MET A 93 -8.29 -7.27 -40.98
C MET A 93 -8.77 -5.95 -41.58
N ASP A 94 -9.41 -5.11 -40.75
CA ASP A 94 -9.84 -3.78 -41.10
C ASP A 94 -8.69 -2.74 -41.05
N ASP A 95 -8.94 -1.58 -41.63
CA ASP A 95 -7.95 -0.49 -41.76
C ASP A 95 -7.36 -0.05 -40.40
N THR A 96 -8.18 -0.03 -39.34
CA THR A 96 -7.75 0.39 -37.99
C THR A 96 -6.77 -0.62 -37.39
N SER A 97 -7.07 -1.90 -37.49
CA SER A 97 -6.22 -2.99 -37.02
C SER A 97 -4.92 -3.07 -37.84
N GLU A 98 -4.99 -2.80 -39.14
CA GLU A 98 -3.81 -2.70 -40.01
C GLU A 98 -2.88 -1.57 -39.58
N GLU A 99 -3.41 -0.35 -39.34
CA GLU A 99 -2.60 0.79 -38.88
C GLU A 99 -1.93 0.50 -37.53
N GLU A 100 -2.63 -0.14 -36.59
CA GLU A 100 -2.06 -0.51 -35.29
C GLU A 100 -0.88 -1.49 -35.46
N ILE A 101 -1.01 -2.51 -36.30
CA ILE A 101 0.08 -3.47 -36.54
C ILE A 101 1.24 -2.82 -37.30
N ARG A 102 0.97 -1.98 -38.29
CA ARG A 102 2.03 -1.23 -39.00
C ARG A 102 2.76 -0.26 -38.06
N GLY A 103 2.05 0.32 -37.12
CA GLY A 103 2.62 1.20 -36.08
C GLY A 103 3.62 0.48 -35.15
N LEU A 104 3.49 -0.83 -34.99
CA LEU A 104 4.45 -1.66 -34.25
C LEU A 104 5.76 -1.90 -35.02
N ASN A 105 5.80 -1.63 -36.35
CA ASN A 105 6.98 -1.87 -37.20
C ASN A 105 7.58 -3.27 -37.01
N PRO A 106 6.81 -4.35 -37.17
CA PRO A 106 7.26 -5.69 -36.85
C PRO A 106 8.39 -6.13 -37.80
N LYS A 107 9.43 -6.75 -37.21
CA LYS A 107 10.56 -7.34 -37.91
C LYS A 107 10.75 -8.75 -37.43
N GLY A 108 11.43 -9.56 -38.22
CA GLY A 108 11.68 -10.97 -37.92
C GLY A 108 11.67 -11.78 -39.20
N GLU A 109 11.81 -13.09 -39.06
CA GLU A 109 11.91 -14.01 -40.16
C GLU A 109 10.77 -15.03 -40.10
N LEU A 110 9.96 -15.14 -41.16
CA LEU A 110 9.05 -16.23 -41.38
C LEU A 110 9.87 -17.43 -41.94
N ALA A 111 10.32 -18.28 -41.03
CA ALA A 111 11.19 -19.42 -41.38
C ALA A 111 10.46 -20.44 -42.23
N THR A 112 9.18 -20.71 -41.91
CA THR A 112 8.32 -21.61 -42.70
C THR A 112 6.89 -21.12 -42.69
N LEU A 113 6.21 -21.26 -43.84
CA LEU A 113 4.76 -21.09 -43.94
C LEU A 113 4.21 -22.27 -44.77
N GLN A 114 3.24 -22.96 -44.22
CA GLN A 114 2.51 -24.03 -44.89
C GLN A 114 1.02 -23.72 -44.86
N ILE A 115 0.39 -23.70 -46.00
CA ILE A 115 -1.07 -23.60 -46.18
C ILE A 115 -1.55 -24.86 -46.83
N GLN A 116 -2.52 -25.54 -46.23
CA GLN A 116 -3.13 -26.73 -46.78
C GLN A 116 -4.65 -26.55 -46.91
N TRP A 117 -5.19 -26.92 -48.02
CA TRP A 117 -6.62 -27.05 -48.29
C TRP A 117 -6.96 -28.53 -48.41
N HIS A 118 -7.80 -29.03 -47.54
CA HIS A 118 -8.23 -30.42 -47.59
C HIS A 118 -9.75 -30.53 -47.37
N ASN A 119 -10.46 -31.13 -48.34
CA ASN A 119 -11.93 -31.22 -48.32
C ASN A 119 -12.63 -29.85 -48.12
N GLY A 120 -12.11 -28.79 -48.74
CA GLY A 120 -12.63 -27.43 -48.60
C GLY A 120 -12.31 -26.75 -47.27
N GLN A 121 -11.51 -27.35 -46.39
CA GLN A 121 -11.12 -26.82 -45.10
C GLN A 121 -9.65 -26.34 -45.13
N PRO A 122 -9.38 -25.08 -44.82
CA PRO A 122 -8.02 -24.58 -44.72
C PRO A 122 -7.35 -24.99 -43.42
N SER A 123 -6.04 -25.26 -43.49
CA SER A 123 -5.13 -25.31 -42.33
C SER A 123 -3.87 -24.51 -42.62
N LEU A 124 -3.28 -23.98 -41.56
CA LEU A 124 -2.09 -23.13 -41.62
C LEU A 124 -1.10 -23.58 -40.56
N ALA A 125 0.16 -23.68 -40.93
CA ALA A 125 1.29 -23.79 -39.99
C ALA A 125 2.34 -22.76 -40.37
N ALA A 126 2.84 -22.01 -39.39
CA ALA A 126 3.86 -21.03 -39.61
C ALA A 126 4.85 -21.01 -38.45
N LYS A 127 6.12 -20.82 -38.77
CA LYS A 127 7.18 -20.60 -37.79
C LYS A 127 7.84 -19.26 -38.04
N VAL A 128 7.84 -18.44 -37.00
CA VAL A 128 8.44 -17.10 -37.00
C VAL A 128 9.61 -17.11 -36.02
N LEU A 129 10.75 -16.55 -36.43
CA LEU A 129 11.96 -16.41 -35.63
C LEU A 129 12.29 -14.94 -35.46
N ASP A 130 12.84 -14.60 -34.28
CA ASP A 130 13.28 -13.24 -33.94
C ASP A 130 12.23 -12.15 -34.21
N LEU A 131 10.96 -12.44 -33.96
CA LEU A 131 9.90 -11.44 -34.05
C LEU A 131 10.18 -10.34 -33.04
N GLN A 132 10.27 -9.12 -33.51
CA GLN A 132 10.49 -7.93 -32.71
C GLN A 132 9.52 -6.83 -33.14
N TRP A 133 9.18 -5.93 -32.23
CA TRP A 133 8.37 -4.76 -32.56
C TRP A 133 8.70 -3.58 -31.65
N ASP A 134 8.44 -2.39 -32.18
CA ASP A 134 8.65 -1.13 -31.48
C ASP A 134 7.51 -0.87 -30.49
N LYS A 135 7.80 -0.17 -29.39
CA LYS A 135 6.77 0.24 -28.43
C LYS A 135 5.82 1.28 -29.03
N THR A 136 4.55 1.17 -28.65
CA THR A 136 3.53 2.20 -28.89
C THR A 136 2.94 2.68 -27.56
N ASP A 137 2.02 3.64 -27.57
CA ASP A 137 1.33 4.09 -26.36
C ASP A 137 0.49 2.98 -25.70
N LYS A 138 0.08 1.97 -26.47
CA LYS A 138 -0.76 0.86 -25.99
C LYS A 138 -0.01 -0.44 -25.74
N VAL A 139 1.08 -0.68 -26.47
CA VAL A 139 1.77 -1.97 -26.48
C VAL A 139 3.26 -1.78 -26.19
N PRO A 140 3.81 -2.47 -25.16
CA PRO A 140 5.26 -2.50 -24.94
C PRO A 140 5.99 -3.08 -26.14
N GLY A 141 7.18 -2.55 -26.46
CA GLY A 141 8.05 -3.09 -27.49
C GLY A 141 8.74 -4.38 -27.01
N LEU A 142 9.04 -5.28 -27.92
CA LEU A 142 9.78 -6.52 -27.64
C LEU A 142 10.91 -6.72 -28.65
N SER A 143 12.10 -7.10 -28.15
CA SER A 143 13.30 -7.19 -28.99
C SER A 143 13.49 -8.55 -29.68
N SER A 144 12.90 -9.63 -29.20
CA SER A 144 12.98 -10.97 -29.81
C SER A 144 11.90 -11.90 -29.26
N LEU A 145 11.25 -12.63 -30.13
CA LEU A 145 10.25 -13.67 -29.81
C LEU A 145 10.20 -14.70 -30.94
N ASP A 146 10.31 -15.95 -30.61
CA ASP A 146 10.00 -17.06 -31.54
C ASP A 146 8.56 -17.50 -31.38
N ALA A 147 7.88 -17.81 -32.49
CA ALA A 147 6.50 -18.22 -32.50
C ALA A 147 6.24 -19.36 -33.48
N ASP A 148 5.61 -20.43 -33.01
CA ASP A 148 5.03 -21.46 -33.85
C ASP A 148 3.50 -21.31 -33.85
N PHE A 149 2.88 -21.13 -35.00
CA PHE A 149 1.45 -20.91 -35.17
C PHE A 149 0.84 -22.06 -35.95
N PHE A 150 -0.30 -22.60 -35.48
CA PHE A 150 -1.07 -23.66 -36.11
C PHE A 150 -2.55 -23.28 -36.14
N TRP A 151 -3.20 -23.52 -37.28
CA TRP A 151 -4.64 -23.30 -37.44
C TRP A 151 -5.28 -24.48 -38.18
N TYR A 152 -6.35 -25.03 -37.62
CA TYR A 152 -7.13 -26.08 -38.24
C TYR A 152 -8.59 -26.05 -37.75
N LYS A 153 -9.55 -26.11 -38.68
CA LYS A 153 -10.99 -26.18 -38.38
C LYS A 153 -11.47 -25.16 -37.33
N ASN A 154 -11.12 -23.92 -37.52
CA ASN A 154 -11.43 -22.83 -36.58
C ASN A 154 -10.76 -22.93 -35.19
N ASN A 155 -9.74 -23.77 -35.05
CA ASN A 155 -8.94 -23.83 -33.83
C ASN A 155 -7.51 -23.36 -34.13
N GLY A 156 -6.98 -22.49 -33.32
CA GLY A 156 -5.60 -22.03 -33.37
C GLY A 156 -4.81 -22.51 -32.16
N ALA A 157 -3.53 -22.79 -32.36
CA ALA A 157 -2.55 -22.96 -31.29
C ALA A 157 -1.32 -22.11 -31.63
N ILE A 158 -0.80 -21.41 -30.61
CA ILE A 158 0.39 -20.57 -30.72
C ILE A 158 1.33 -20.96 -29.59
N TYR A 159 2.56 -21.32 -29.94
CA TYR A 159 3.64 -21.55 -28.98
C TYR A 159 4.62 -20.41 -29.11
N LEU A 160 4.89 -19.74 -27.99
CA LEU A 160 5.79 -18.61 -27.92
C LEU A 160 6.98 -18.94 -27.04
N GLU A 161 8.16 -18.57 -27.49
CA GLU A 161 9.39 -18.64 -26.71
C GLU A 161 10.26 -17.42 -26.98
N SER A 162 10.80 -16.85 -25.90
CA SER A 162 11.79 -15.77 -25.98
C SER A 162 12.84 -15.98 -24.92
N ALA A 163 14.09 -15.71 -25.24
CA ALA A 163 15.21 -15.76 -24.32
C ALA A 163 16.08 -14.51 -24.49
N ASP A 164 16.58 -13.98 -23.36
CA ASP A 164 17.49 -12.80 -23.33
C ASP A 164 16.95 -11.59 -24.13
N SER A 165 15.65 -11.33 -24.06
CA SER A 165 15.00 -10.23 -24.77
C SER A 165 14.72 -9.04 -23.86
N LEU A 166 14.38 -7.89 -24.47
CA LEU A 166 14.04 -6.65 -23.77
C LEU A 166 12.58 -6.29 -24.05
N LEU A 167 11.80 -6.16 -22.99
CA LEU A 167 10.46 -5.60 -23.01
C LEU A 167 10.57 -4.09 -22.74
N SER A 168 10.34 -3.27 -23.75
CA SER A 168 10.50 -1.81 -23.65
C SER A 168 9.27 -1.15 -23.07
N ALA A 169 9.51 -0.29 -22.07
CA ALA A 169 8.46 0.45 -21.37
C ALA A 169 7.66 1.37 -22.31
N ASN A 170 6.35 1.44 -22.09
CA ASN A 170 5.42 2.26 -22.87
C ASN A 170 4.46 3.09 -22.01
N GLY A 171 4.71 3.20 -20.70
CA GLY A 171 3.81 3.84 -19.74
C GLY A 171 2.81 2.89 -19.08
N VAL A 172 2.61 1.67 -19.61
CA VAL A 172 1.92 0.58 -18.89
C VAL A 172 2.86 -0.02 -17.85
N ILE A 173 4.15 -0.15 -18.18
CA ILE A 173 5.24 -0.51 -17.26
C ILE A 173 6.15 0.71 -17.06
N LYS A 174 6.76 0.84 -15.87
CA LYS A 174 7.54 2.02 -15.50
C LYS A 174 8.94 2.07 -16.12
N LYS A 175 9.56 0.93 -16.30
CA LYS A 175 10.93 0.78 -16.85
C LYS A 175 11.01 -0.40 -17.79
N ASP A 176 12.02 -0.40 -18.65
CA ASP A 176 12.34 -1.56 -19.46
C ASP A 176 12.64 -2.77 -18.57
N VAL A 177 12.19 -3.95 -18.99
CA VAL A 177 12.34 -5.22 -18.27
C VAL A 177 13.15 -6.18 -19.14
N LYS A 178 14.23 -6.71 -18.60
CA LYS A 178 15.00 -7.75 -19.27
C LYS A 178 14.34 -9.11 -19.02
N ILE A 179 13.84 -9.74 -20.07
CA ILE A 179 13.27 -11.08 -20.06
C ILE A 179 14.41 -12.08 -20.21
N LYS A 180 14.58 -12.97 -19.22
CA LYS A 180 15.53 -14.09 -19.28
C LYS A 180 14.94 -15.25 -20.04
N LEU A 181 13.67 -15.55 -19.77
CA LEU A 181 12.91 -16.61 -20.43
C LEU A 181 11.43 -16.28 -20.43
N PHE A 182 10.81 -16.35 -21.61
CA PHE A 182 9.35 -16.36 -21.74
C PHE A 182 8.93 -17.60 -22.50
N LYS A 183 7.96 -18.35 -21.98
CA LYS A 183 7.30 -19.47 -22.67
C LYS A 183 5.81 -19.37 -22.48
N SER A 184 5.05 -19.69 -23.51
CA SER A 184 3.61 -19.67 -23.43
C SER A 184 2.96 -20.53 -24.51
N GLN A 185 1.79 -21.08 -24.18
CA GLN A 185 0.92 -21.77 -25.12
C GLN A 185 -0.44 -21.08 -25.12
N PHE A 186 -0.87 -20.61 -26.30
CA PHE A 186 -2.19 -20.03 -26.49
C PHE A 186 -3.02 -20.93 -27.37
N TYR A 187 -4.29 -21.06 -27.03
CA TYR A 187 -5.29 -21.75 -27.81
C TYR A 187 -6.42 -20.79 -28.16
N ILE A 188 -6.81 -20.75 -29.42
CA ILE A 188 -7.89 -19.91 -29.96
C ILE A 188 -8.94 -20.84 -30.52
N TYR A 189 -10.17 -20.79 -30.02
CA TYR A 189 -11.24 -21.65 -30.44
C TYR A 189 -12.61 -21.00 -30.25
N PRO A 190 -13.63 -21.40 -31.09
CA PRO A 190 -15.00 -20.97 -30.87
C PRO A 190 -15.64 -21.81 -29.77
N GLU A 191 -16.22 -21.14 -28.75
CA GLU A 191 -17.06 -21.76 -27.73
C GLU A 191 -18.54 -21.51 -28.08
N GLN A 192 -19.35 -22.56 -28.08
CA GLN A 192 -20.77 -22.47 -28.36
C GLN A 192 -21.50 -22.28 -27.03
N ILE A 193 -22.18 -21.13 -26.84
CA ILE A 193 -22.92 -20.82 -25.62
C ILE A 193 -24.40 -21.21 -25.79
N ASP A 194 -24.97 -20.97 -26.99
CA ASP A 194 -26.32 -21.38 -27.40
C ASP A 194 -26.30 -21.88 -28.84
N SER A 195 -27.41 -22.39 -29.32
CA SER A 195 -27.49 -23.07 -30.62
C SER A 195 -27.10 -22.23 -31.84
N GLU A 196 -26.99 -20.90 -31.71
CA GLU A 196 -26.73 -20.00 -32.84
C GLU A 196 -25.49 -19.09 -32.65
N ASP A 197 -25.03 -18.80 -31.39
CA ASP A 197 -23.92 -17.88 -31.16
C ASP A 197 -22.59 -18.58 -30.81
N LYS A 198 -21.63 -18.47 -31.70
CA LYS A 198 -20.24 -18.89 -31.48
C LYS A 198 -19.44 -17.66 -30.97
N GLN A 199 -18.83 -17.81 -29.81
CA GLN A 199 -17.96 -16.81 -29.25
C GLN A 199 -16.51 -17.29 -29.28
N TRP A 200 -15.60 -16.38 -29.65
CA TRP A 200 -14.18 -16.70 -29.71
C TRP A 200 -13.55 -16.66 -28.32
N VAL A 201 -12.79 -17.69 -28.00
CA VAL A 201 -12.06 -17.83 -26.74
C VAL A 201 -10.58 -17.92 -27.01
N VAL A 202 -9.81 -17.17 -26.25
CA VAL A 202 -8.35 -17.30 -26.15
C VAL A 202 -8.01 -17.87 -24.77
N LYS A 203 -7.28 -18.97 -24.74
CA LYS A 203 -6.79 -19.60 -23.50
C LYS A 203 -5.27 -19.61 -23.51
N GLY A 204 -4.65 -19.08 -22.45
CA GLY A 204 -3.22 -19.19 -22.17
C GLY A 204 -2.97 -20.25 -21.10
N SER A 205 -2.03 -21.17 -21.34
CA SER A 205 -1.61 -22.22 -20.40
C SER A 205 -0.10 -22.43 -20.47
N ASP A 206 0.44 -23.07 -19.45
CA ASP A 206 1.88 -23.37 -19.33
C ASP A 206 2.77 -22.13 -19.57
N MET A 207 2.32 -21.00 -19.03
CA MET A 207 3.00 -19.72 -19.20
C MET A 207 4.05 -19.53 -18.10
N LEU A 208 5.24 -19.13 -18.51
CA LEU A 208 6.35 -18.69 -17.65
C LEU A 208 6.88 -17.39 -18.21
N LEU A 209 6.93 -16.38 -17.37
CA LEU A 209 7.70 -15.16 -17.61
C LEU A 209 8.75 -15.03 -16.52
N ASP A 210 10.01 -15.28 -16.84
CA ASP A 210 11.16 -15.05 -15.97
C ASP A 210 11.92 -13.81 -16.46
N SER A 211 12.09 -12.83 -15.59
CA SER A 211 12.71 -11.56 -15.89
C SER A 211 13.73 -11.16 -14.80
N ASP A 212 14.40 -10.03 -15.02
CA ASP A 212 15.28 -9.44 -14.00
C ASP A 212 14.49 -8.81 -12.83
N ALA A 213 13.19 -8.58 -13.00
CA ALA A 213 12.34 -7.92 -12.03
C ALA A 213 11.41 -8.88 -11.29
N VAL A 214 10.87 -9.89 -11.99
CA VAL A 214 9.87 -10.82 -11.42
C VAL A 214 9.75 -12.09 -12.25
N THR A 215 9.40 -13.20 -11.60
CA THR A 215 9.01 -14.44 -12.27
C THR A 215 7.53 -14.70 -12.05
N LEU A 216 6.77 -14.87 -13.14
CA LEU A 216 5.31 -15.03 -13.18
C LEU A 216 4.90 -16.34 -13.84
N HIS A 217 3.86 -16.95 -13.30
CA HIS A 217 3.20 -18.15 -13.90
C HIS A 217 1.72 -17.85 -14.15
N PRO A 218 1.38 -17.10 -15.22
CA PRO A 218 0.00 -16.77 -15.53
C PRO A 218 -0.73 -17.92 -16.23
N GLN A 219 -2.04 -17.99 -16.00
CA GLN A 219 -2.98 -18.82 -16.76
C GLN A 219 -4.25 -18.02 -16.98
N PHE A 220 -4.81 -18.04 -18.18
CA PHE A 220 -6.04 -17.30 -18.43
C PHE A 220 -6.94 -17.95 -19.48
N LYS A 221 -8.22 -17.57 -19.42
CA LYS A 221 -9.23 -17.80 -20.46
C LYS A 221 -9.96 -16.48 -20.68
N LEU A 222 -9.97 -15.98 -21.92
CA LEU A 222 -10.63 -14.74 -22.32
C LEU A 222 -11.66 -15.04 -23.42
N ASN A 223 -12.90 -14.67 -23.17
CA ASN A 223 -13.92 -14.59 -24.20
C ASN A 223 -13.80 -13.23 -24.89
N THR A 224 -13.35 -13.18 -26.13
CA THR A 224 -13.07 -11.93 -26.85
C THR A 224 -14.33 -11.17 -27.23
N SER A 225 -15.49 -11.85 -27.36
CA SER A 225 -16.76 -11.22 -27.72
C SER A 225 -17.40 -10.47 -26.55
N THR A 226 -17.26 -10.98 -25.34
CA THR A 226 -17.88 -10.41 -24.13
C THR A 226 -16.89 -9.68 -23.22
N GLY A 227 -15.59 -9.83 -23.45
CA GLY A 227 -14.54 -9.35 -22.55
C GLY A 227 -14.50 -10.09 -21.21
N PHE A 228 -15.17 -11.25 -21.08
CA PHE A 228 -15.14 -12.05 -19.87
C PHE A 228 -13.81 -12.79 -19.75
N MET A 229 -13.08 -12.54 -18.68
CA MET A 229 -11.75 -13.09 -18.42
C MET A 229 -11.75 -13.88 -17.12
N SER A 230 -11.11 -15.04 -17.12
CA SER A 230 -10.63 -15.74 -15.95
C SER A 230 -9.11 -15.76 -16.02
N LEU A 231 -8.45 -15.17 -15.02
CA LEU A 231 -6.99 -15.07 -14.93
C LEU A 231 -6.54 -15.53 -13.56
N TYR A 232 -5.50 -16.34 -13.54
CA TYR A 232 -4.73 -16.66 -12.33
C TYR A 232 -3.25 -16.40 -12.60
N VAL A 233 -2.57 -15.74 -11.68
CA VAL A 233 -1.14 -15.50 -11.74
C VAL A 233 -0.53 -15.91 -10.42
N ASP A 234 0.48 -16.75 -10.46
CA ASP A 234 1.37 -17.05 -9.35
C ASP A 234 2.67 -16.27 -9.55
N VAL A 235 3.14 -15.61 -8.50
CA VAL A 235 4.31 -14.72 -8.52
C VAL A 235 5.37 -15.32 -7.62
N SER A 236 6.56 -15.59 -8.15
CA SER A 236 7.69 -16.07 -7.35
C SER A 236 8.21 -14.98 -6.41
N PRO A 237 8.90 -15.38 -5.32
CA PRO A 237 9.46 -14.43 -4.37
C PRO A 237 10.33 -13.36 -5.02
N LEU A 238 10.24 -12.12 -4.52
CA LEU A 238 11.03 -10.98 -5.01
C LEU A 238 11.29 -9.95 -3.91
N ALA A 239 12.37 -9.18 -4.07
CA ALA A 239 12.73 -8.13 -3.12
C ALA A 239 11.67 -7.01 -3.09
N LEU A 240 11.30 -6.55 -1.90
CA LEU A 240 10.24 -5.58 -1.69
C LEU A 240 10.53 -4.23 -2.37
N ASN A 241 11.77 -3.80 -2.39
CA ASN A 241 12.19 -2.54 -3.04
C ASN A 241 12.03 -2.54 -4.56
N GLU A 242 11.93 -3.70 -5.22
CA GLU A 242 11.73 -3.81 -6.67
C GLU A 242 10.26 -3.73 -7.07
N VAL A 243 9.34 -4.02 -6.14
CA VAL A 243 7.89 -4.08 -6.38
C VAL A 243 7.33 -2.79 -6.97
N SER A 244 7.81 -1.65 -6.51
CA SER A 244 7.33 -0.34 -6.98
C SER A 244 7.53 -0.13 -8.48
N SER A 245 8.51 -0.81 -9.08
CA SER A 245 8.79 -0.76 -10.52
C SER A 245 7.80 -1.55 -11.36
N LEU A 246 7.12 -2.52 -10.75
CA LEU A 246 6.14 -3.41 -11.39
C LEU A 246 4.72 -2.86 -11.36
N PHE A 247 4.45 -1.85 -10.53
CA PHE A 247 3.12 -1.25 -10.46
C PHE A 247 2.77 -0.56 -11.79
N PRO A 248 1.65 -0.93 -12.42
CA PRO A 248 1.19 -0.28 -13.64
C PRO A 248 0.55 1.08 -13.30
N PRO A 249 1.19 2.22 -13.64
CA PRO A 249 0.68 3.54 -13.27
C PRO A 249 -0.72 3.83 -13.83
N SER A 250 -1.01 3.30 -15.01
CA SER A 250 -2.27 3.47 -15.72
C SER A 250 -3.47 2.78 -15.02
N LEU A 251 -3.23 1.70 -14.26
CA LEU A 251 -4.29 0.93 -13.59
C LEU A 251 -4.53 1.36 -12.15
N MET A 252 -3.50 1.91 -11.47
CA MET A 252 -3.58 2.22 -10.03
C MET A 252 -3.97 3.66 -9.72
N GLY A 253 -3.90 4.55 -10.69
CA GLY A 253 -4.07 5.99 -10.48
C GLY A 253 -2.86 6.64 -9.78
N ALA A 254 -2.59 7.91 -10.11
CA ALA A 254 -1.36 8.60 -9.72
C ALA A 254 -1.14 8.72 -8.20
N ASN A 255 -2.20 8.83 -7.41
CA ASN A 255 -2.09 8.98 -5.95
C ASN A 255 -1.71 7.67 -5.28
N THR A 256 -2.30 6.55 -5.69
CA THR A 256 -2.00 5.21 -5.17
C THR A 256 -0.58 4.80 -5.55
N ASP A 257 -0.20 5.01 -6.81
CA ASP A 257 1.17 4.74 -7.28
C ASP A 257 2.21 5.53 -6.47
N LYS A 258 1.99 6.82 -6.27
CA LYS A 258 2.87 7.68 -5.47
C LYS A 258 2.95 7.23 -4.00
N TYR A 259 1.81 6.83 -3.42
CA TYR A 259 1.76 6.32 -2.05
C TYR A 259 2.56 5.04 -1.91
N LEU A 260 2.28 4.01 -2.72
CA LEU A 260 2.92 2.70 -2.64
C LEU A 260 4.42 2.76 -2.97
N THR A 261 4.81 3.58 -3.96
CA THR A 261 6.23 3.79 -4.30
C THR A 261 7.01 4.37 -3.12
N ARG A 262 6.39 5.22 -2.30
CA ARG A 262 7.01 5.78 -1.10
C ARG A 262 6.95 4.81 0.07
N ALA A 263 5.85 4.04 0.18
CA ALA A 263 5.59 3.21 1.33
C ALA A 263 6.54 2.00 1.42
N PHE A 264 6.92 1.42 0.27
CA PHE A 264 7.78 0.24 0.17
C PHE A 264 9.14 0.61 -0.42
N THR A 265 10.03 1.20 0.36
CA THR A 265 11.36 1.63 -0.08
C THR A 265 12.52 0.95 0.67
N GLY A 266 12.20 0.19 1.72
CA GLY A 266 13.16 -0.45 2.60
C GLY A 266 13.51 -1.88 2.21
N GLU A 267 14.05 -2.59 3.18
CA GLU A 267 14.35 -4.02 3.09
C GLU A 267 13.07 -4.86 3.17
N GLY A 268 13.18 -6.15 2.88
CA GLY A 268 12.10 -7.11 2.94
C GLY A 268 11.90 -7.87 1.64
N GLU A 269 11.02 -8.86 1.69
CA GLU A 269 10.73 -9.78 0.60
C GLU A 269 9.23 -9.98 0.44
N ILE A 270 8.75 -10.04 -0.80
CA ILE A 270 7.47 -10.67 -1.10
C ILE A 270 7.73 -12.16 -1.19
N ALA A 271 7.34 -12.89 -0.16
CA ALA A 271 7.53 -14.33 -0.10
C ALA A 271 6.55 -15.09 -0.98
N ASN A 272 5.34 -14.55 -1.19
CA ASN A 272 4.28 -15.17 -1.98
C ASN A 272 3.32 -14.09 -2.49
N ALA A 273 2.96 -14.17 -3.77
CA ALA A 273 1.88 -13.34 -4.29
C ALA A 273 1.06 -14.09 -5.35
N ARG A 274 -0.25 -13.88 -5.35
CA ARG A 274 -1.21 -14.50 -6.27
C ARG A 274 -2.26 -13.50 -6.68
N VAL A 275 -2.66 -13.58 -7.94
CA VAL A 275 -3.73 -12.74 -8.50
C VAL A 275 -4.78 -13.63 -9.14
N LEU A 276 -6.03 -13.38 -8.82
CA LEU A 276 -7.21 -13.99 -9.41
C LEU A 276 -8.11 -12.90 -10.00
N TRP A 277 -8.53 -13.10 -11.24
CA TRP A 277 -9.56 -12.31 -11.90
C TRP A 277 -10.62 -13.24 -12.49
N HIS A 278 -11.90 -12.94 -12.27
CA HIS A 278 -12.98 -13.67 -12.88
C HIS A 278 -14.18 -12.75 -13.09
N GLY A 279 -14.37 -12.26 -14.30
CA GLY A 279 -15.43 -11.32 -14.65
C GLY A 279 -15.10 -10.56 -15.93
N ARG A 280 -16.03 -9.71 -16.36
CA ARG A 280 -15.81 -8.84 -17.53
C ARG A 280 -14.84 -7.73 -17.18
N THR A 281 -13.90 -7.44 -18.07
CA THR A 281 -12.92 -6.38 -17.86
C THR A 281 -13.55 -4.99 -17.76
N SER A 282 -14.69 -4.77 -18.42
CA SER A 282 -15.46 -3.53 -18.34
C SER A 282 -16.14 -3.27 -17.00
N ASP A 283 -16.39 -4.31 -16.22
CA ASP A 283 -17.19 -4.27 -15.00
C ASP A 283 -16.32 -4.05 -13.75
N PHE A 284 -14.97 -3.98 -13.93
CA PHE A 284 -14.05 -3.66 -12.84
C PHE A 284 -14.33 -2.26 -12.29
N PRO A 285 -14.38 -2.06 -10.98
CA PRO A 285 -13.90 -2.92 -9.89
C PRO A 285 -14.92 -3.90 -9.29
N PHE A 286 -15.98 -4.29 -10.00
CA PHE A 286 -16.99 -5.27 -9.60
C PHE A 286 -17.82 -4.87 -8.37
N ASP A 287 -18.15 -3.59 -8.25
CA ASP A 287 -18.93 -3.05 -7.12
C ASP A 287 -20.32 -3.73 -6.97
N ASP A 288 -20.88 -4.22 -8.07
CA ASP A 288 -22.17 -4.91 -8.13
C ASP A 288 -22.06 -6.45 -8.00
N ASN A 289 -20.90 -6.97 -7.61
CA ASN A 289 -20.60 -8.41 -7.55
C ASN A 289 -20.78 -9.14 -8.90
N THR A 290 -20.59 -8.46 -10.02
CA THR A 290 -20.65 -9.02 -11.38
C THR A 290 -19.40 -9.82 -11.75
N GLY A 291 -18.38 -9.78 -10.89
CA GLY A 291 -17.12 -10.50 -11.01
C GLY A 291 -16.34 -10.45 -9.70
N ILE A 292 -15.13 -10.98 -9.73
CA ILE A 292 -14.21 -10.98 -8.60
C ILE A 292 -12.79 -10.68 -9.10
N PHE A 293 -12.13 -9.76 -8.40
CA PHE A 293 -10.69 -9.54 -8.41
C PHE A 293 -10.15 -9.81 -7.02
N GLN A 294 -9.15 -10.68 -6.93
CA GLN A 294 -8.43 -10.91 -5.68
C GLN A 294 -6.94 -10.86 -5.95
N ALA A 295 -6.20 -10.19 -5.07
CA ALA A 295 -4.76 -10.33 -5.01
C ALA A 295 -4.34 -10.59 -3.56
N TYR A 296 -3.54 -11.61 -3.37
CA TYR A 296 -2.93 -11.97 -2.11
C TYR A 296 -1.44 -11.72 -2.20
N VAL A 297 -0.86 -11.07 -1.19
CA VAL A 297 0.57 -10.79 -1.11
C VAL A 297 1.05 -10.99 0.32
N ASP A 298 2.07 -11.81 0.51
CA ASP A 298 2.80 -11.95 1.77
C ASP A 298 4.12 -11.20 1.69
N ILE A 299 4.34 -10.34 2.66
CA ILE A 299 5.59 -9.61 2.87
C ILE A 299 6.24 -10.13 4.14
N GLU A 300 7.51 -10.47 4.07
CA GLU A 300 8.33 -10.87 5.20
C GLU A 300 9.42 -9.85 5.46
N GLN A 301 9.61 -9.50 6.75
CA GLN A 301 10.64 -8.58 7.25
C GLN A 301 10.68 -7.22 6.50
N GLY A 302 9.51 -6.74 6.11
CA GLY A 302 9.38 -5.52 5.30
C GLY A 302 9.52 -4.23 6.10
N ASP A 303 9.97 -3.18 5.43
CA ASP A 303 9.90 -1.81 5.92
C ASP A 303 8.74 -1.08 5.22
N PHE A 304 7.84 -0.49 6.00
CA PHE A 304 6.65 0.16 5.50
C PHE A 304 6.43 1.56 6.08
N LEU A 305 6.56 2.58 5.25
CA LEU A 305 6.31 3.98 5.60
C LEU A 305 4.85 4.35 5.32
N PHE A 306 3.97 4.15 6.29
CA PHE A 306 2.53 4.40 6.13
C PHE A 306 2.15 5.89 6.03
N ALA A 307 2.92 6.79 6.62
CA ALA A 307 2.71 8.24 6.53
C ALA A 307 4.04 9.00 6.58
N PRO A 308 4.18 10.16 5.87
CA PRO A 308 5.45 10.89 5.77
C PRO A 308 6.01 11.40 7.10
N ASP A 309 5.09 11.79 8.01
CA ASP A 309 5.41 12.40 9.30
C ASP A 309 5.40 11.38 10.45
N TRP A 310 5.51 10.08 10.12
CA TRP A 310 5.62 8.99 11.08
C TRP A 310 6.87 8.15 10.77
N PRO A 311 7.48 7.50 11.77
CA PRO A 311 8.53 6.54 11.51
C PRO A 311 7.99 5.34 10.72
N ALA A 312 8.86 4.66 9.98
CA ALA A 312 8.49 3.44 9.28
C ALA A 312 8.24 2.29 10.27
N LEU A 313 7.29 1.42 9.93
CA LEU A 313 7.22 0.08 10.49
C LEU A 313 8.40 -0.72 9.94
N ASN A 314 9.15 -1.38 10.81
CA ASN A 314 10.29 -2.22 10.46
C ASN A 314 10.04 -3.67 10.87
N ASN A 315 10.74 -4.60 10.24
CA ASN A 315 10.56 -6.04 10.46
C ASN A 315 9.09 -6.45 10.40
N LEU A 316 8.38 -5.93 9.44
CA LEU A 316 6.95 -6.13 9.24
C LEU A 316 6.70 -7.43 8.48
N ASP A 317 6.01 -8.37 9.13
CA ASP A 317 5.40 -9.50 8.44
C ASP A 317 3.95 -9.12 8.12
N LEU A 318 3.58 -9.04 6.84
CA LEU A 318 2.32 -8.47 6.41
C LEU A 318 1.66 -9.30 5.32
N SER A 319 0.42 -9.73 5.55
CA SER A 319 -0.44 -10.30 4.52
C SER A 319 -1.43 -9.24 4.01
N LEU A 320 -1.45 -9.04 2.69
CA LEU A 320 -2.36 -8.13 2.01
C LEU A 320 -3.39 -8.93 1.21
N TYR A 321 -4.66 -8.56 1.36
CA TYR A 321 -5.80 -9.15 0.66
C TYR A 321 -6.56 -8.06 -0.09
N PHE A 322 -6.31 -7.95 -1.38
CA PHE A 322 -7.15 -7.14 -2.26
C PHE A 322 -8.39 -7.94 -2.64
N VAL A 323 -9.55 -7.33 -2.50
CA VAL A 323 -10.82 -7.91 -2.95
C VAL A 323 -11.63 -6.81 -3.64
N ASN A 324 -11.78 -6.91 -4.95
CA ASN A 324 -12.45 -5.93 -5.79
C ASN A 324 -11.92 -4.50 -5.54
N ASN A 325 -12.72 -3.65 -4.92
CA ASN A 325 -12.40 -2.25 -4.63
C ASN A 325 -11.93 -2.03 -3.18
N ALA A 326 -11.48 -3.07 -2.49
CA ALA A 326 -11.06 -3.00 -1.09
C ALA A 326 -9.69 -3.66 -0.87
N LEU A 327 -9.02 -3.25 0.21
CA LEU A 327 -7.79 -3.87 0.70
C LEU A 327 -7.92 -4.12 2.19
N VAL A 328 -7.59 -5.34 2.62
CA VAL A 328 -7.41 -5.71 4.03
C VAL A 328 -5.96 -6.14 4.22
N MET A 329 -5.39 -5.76 5.33
CA MET A 329 -4.00 -6.07 5.71
C MET A 329 -3.98 -6.61 7.12
N GLU A 330 -3.17 -7.64 7.35
CA GLU A 330 -3.00 -8.26 8.67
C GLU A 330 -1.51 -8.48 8.92
N SER A 331 -1.07 -8.16 10.13
CA SER A 331 0.30 -8.38 10.56
C SER A 331 0.36 -8.92 11.98
N PRO A 332 1.02 -10.06 12.20
CA PRO A 332 1.24 -10.58 13.55
C PRO A 332 2.28 -9.77 14.32
N SER A 333 3.25 -9.16 13.63
CA SER A 333 4.36 -8.46 14.29
C SER A 333 5.02 -7.40 13.41
N ALA A 334 5.43 -6.31 14.06
CA ALA A 334 6.28 -5.26 13.50
C ALA A 334 7.01 -4.53 14.63
N THR A 335 7.92 -3.62 14.27
CA THR A 335 8.51 -2.64 15.20
C THR A 335 8.26 -1.22 14.72
N LEU A 336 7.97 -0.30 15.64
CA LEU A 336 7.72 1.12 15.34
C LEU A 336 8.45 1.97 16.38
N ALA A 337 9.54 2.62 16.00
CA ALA A 337 10.36 3.47 16.89
C ALA A 337 10.71 2.80 18.23
N GLY A 338 11.08 1.52 18.22
CA GLY A 338 11.42 0.74 19.43
C GLY A 338 10.21 0.12 20.16
N MET A 339 8.98 0.44 19.77
CA MET A 339 7.78 -0.25 20.23
C MET A 339 7.59 -1.56 19.45
N LYS A 340 7.23 -2.63 20.14
CA LYS A 340 6.78 -3.87 19.50
C LYS A 340 5.30 -3.72 19.16
N ILE A 341 4.96 -3.94 17.91
CA ILE A 341 3.58 -3.93 17.43
C ILE A 341 3.12 -5.37 17.23
N SER A 342 1.93 -5.69 17.69
CA SER A 342 1.29 -6.99 17.51
C SER A 342 -0.16 -6.81 17.08
N ASP A 343 -0.73 -7.88 16.50
CA ASP A 343 -2.14 -7.96 16.12
C ASP A 343 -2.59 -6.74 15.31
N MET A 344 -1.74 -6.29 14.38
CA MET A 344 -2.07 -5.17 13.52
C MET A 344 -3.04 -5.62 12.43
N SER A 345 -4.13 -4.88 12.30
CA SER A 345 -5.04 -4.98 11.16
C SER A 345 -5.23 -3.62 10.53
N ALA A 346 -5.30 -3.60 9.21
CA ALA A 346 -5.52 -2.36 8.48
C ALA A 346 -6.46 -2.61 7.29
N ALA A 347 -7.23 -1.59 6.90
CA ALA A 347 -8.13 -1.71 5.77
C ALA A 347 -8.27 -0.40 5.00
N ILE A 348 -8.39 -0.55 3.68
CA ILE A 348 -8.92 0.47 2.79
C ILE A 348 -10.27 -0.06 2.31
N PRO A 349 -11.39 0.40 2.88
CA PRO A 349 -12.72 -0.17 2.57
C PRO A 349 -13.16 0.02 1.12
N SER A 350 -12.66 1.07 0.47
CA SER A 350 -12.93 1.35 -0.95
C SER A 350 -11.85 2.29 -1.50
N PHE A 351 -11.32 1.97 -2.68
CA PHE A 351 -10.41 2.83 -3.45
C PHE A 351 -11.20 3.91 -4.19
N SER A 352 -11.87 4.77 -3.45
CA SER A 352 -12.63 5.92 -3.96
C SER A 352 -11.79 7.20 -3.88
N PRO A 353 -12.24 8.32 -4.45
CA PRO A 353 -11.59 9.62 -4.29
C PRO A 353 -11.40 10.06 -2.83
N ASP A 354 -12.27 9.58 -1.92
CA ASP A 354 -12.22 9.83 -0.48
C ASP A 354 -11.68 8.61 0.31
N ALA A 355 -10.87 7.78 -0.34
CA ALA A 355 -10.25 6.61 0.27
C ALA A 355 -9.46 6.98 1.53
N ARG A 356 -9.50 6.07 2.50
CA ARG A 356 -8.77 6.17 3.76
C ARG A 356 -8.19 4.82 4.16
N LEU A 357 -7.04 4.87 4.79
CA LEU A 357 -6.44 3.72 5.46
C LEU A 357 -6.78 3.78 6.96
N ILE A 358 -7.41 2.75 7.46
CA ILE A 358 -7.74 2.61 8.88
C ILE A 358 -6.84 1.50 9.43
N ILE A 359 -6.06 1.81 10.47
CA ILE A 359 -5.14 0.86 11.12
C ILE A 359 -5.55 0.69 12.58
N TYR A 360 -5.57 -0.56 13.04
CA TYR A 360 -5.65 -0.92 14.45
C TYR A 360 -4.41 -1.74 14.80
N ALA A 361 -3.78 -1.44 15.95
CA ALA A 361 -2.60 -2.15 16.39
C ALA A 361 -2.49 -2.14 17.91
N ASN A 362 -1.86 -3.19 18.47
CA ASN A 362 -1.44 -3.25 19.85
C ASN A 362 0.06 -2.98 19.93
N GLY A 363 0.45 -2.04 20.77
CA GLY A 363 1.84 -1.66 21.00
C GLY A 363 2.30 -2.07 22.40
N THR A 364 3.53 -2.57 22.49
CA THR A 364 4.20 -2.85 23.77
C THR A 364 5.60 -2.24 23.72
N GLY A 365 5.98 -1.49 24.76
CA GLY A 365 7.29 -0.85 24.81
C GLY A 365 7.58 -0.23 26.14
N THR A 366 8.46 0.77 26.16
CA THR A 366 8.78 1.58 27.32
C THR A 366 8.27 3.01 27.14
N GLY A 367 8.19 3.77 28.23
CA GLY A 367 7.84 5.18 28.16
C GLY A 367 8.82 5.99 27.29
N ASP A 368 10.11 5.65 27.32
CA ASP A 368 11.11 6.28 26.44
C ASP A 368 10.82 5.99 24.96
N ALA A 369 10.46 4.74 24.61
CA ALA A 369 10.10 4.38 23.25
C ALA A 369 8.81 5.09 22.79
N LEU A 370 7.83 5.23 23.69
CA LEU A 370 6.61 6.02 23.41
C LEU A 370 6.94 7.49 23.16
N THR A 371 7.80 8.07 23.98
CA THR A 371 8.25 9.46 23.82
C THR A 371 8.98 9.65 22.49
N ALA A 372 9.90 8.75 22.12
CA ALA A 372 10.59 8.76 20.85
C ALA A 372 9.61 8.68 19.68
N LEU A 373 8.63 7.75 19.74
CA LEU A 373 7.59 7.62 18.73
C LEU A 373 6.79 8.92 18.55
N MET A 374 6.37 9.54 19.65
CA MET A 374 5.60 10.80 19.58
C MET A 374 6.45 11.96 19.05
N MET A 375 7.75 12.01 19.39
CA MET A 375 8.69 13.01 18.87
C MET A 375 9.01 12.83 17.38
N ASP A 376 8.94 11.62 16.86
CA ASP A 376 9.18 11.30 15.45
C ASP A 376 7.87 11.21 14.63
N SER A 377 6.75 11.69 15.19
CA SER A 377 5.44 11.66 14.54
C SER A 377 4.87 13.06 14.30
N SER A 378 3.72 13.12 13.65
CA SER A 378 2.94 14.37 13.50
C SER A 378 2.54 14.99 14.85
N LEU A 379 2.62 14.23 15.95
CA LEU A 379 2.31 14.67 17.32
C LEU A 379 3.51 15.30 18.05
N LYS A 380 4.64 15.50 17.38
CA LYS A 380 5.87 16.08 17.94
C LYS A 380 5.65 17.39 18.70
N LYS A 381 4.84 18.29 18.14
CA LYS A 381 4.60 19.65 18.70
C LYS A 381 3.57 19.68 19.82
N SER A 382 2.82 18.60 20.01
CA SER A 382 1.79 18.47 21.05
C SER A 382 2.22 17.43 22.09
N LEU A 383 1.70 16.22 21.97
CA LEU A 383 1.96 15.14 22.93
C LEU A 383 3.45 14.77 23.02
N GLY A 384 4.17 14.79 21.88
CA GLY A 384 5.62 14.53 21.87
C GLY A 384 6.38 15.51 22.75
N LYS A 385 6.10 16.82 22.65
CA LYS A 385 6.74 17.85 23.50
C LYS A 385 6.43 17.64 24.97
N VAL A 386 5.16 17.38 25.31
CA VAL A 386 4.75 17.15 26.71
C VAL A 386 5.46 15.94 27.31
N LEU A 387 5.53 14.82 26.58
CA LEU A 387 6.19 13.60 27.06
C LEU A 387 7.72 13.75 27.15
N ASN A 388 8.32 14.61 26.33
CA ASN A 388 9.77 14.82 26.32
C ASN A 388 10.22 15.83 27.37
N GLU A 389 9.46 16.90 27.58
CA GLU A 389 9.88 18.05 28.41
C GLU A 389 9.20 18.08 29.78
N ASP A 390 7.91 17.72 29.85
CA ASP A 390 7.09 18.00 31.04
C ASP A 390 6.72 16.74 31.84
N VAL A 391 6.44 15.60 31.16
CA VAL A 391 5.93 14.36 31.82
C VAL A 391 6.68 13.16 31.29
N GLN A 392 7.63 12.66 32.05
CA GLN A 392 8.43 11.49 31.68
C GLN A 392 7.83 10.23 32.30
N ILE A 393 7.51 9.25 31.45
CA ILE A 393 6.94 7.96 31.86
C ILE A 393 8.06 6.91 31.78
N GLY A 394 8.38 6.28 32.89
CA GLY A 394 9.37 5.18 32.93
C GLY A 394 8.70 3.81 32.88
N GLY A 395 9.52 2.78 32.62
CA GLY A 395 9.09 1.38 32.65
C GLY A 395 8.25 0.91 31.45
N PRO A 396 7.80 -0.36 31.50
CA PRO A 396 7.03 -0.97 30.41
C PRO A 396 5.59 -0.45 30.38
N LEU A 397 5.03 -0.30 29.17
CA LEU A 397 3.64 0.04 28.95
C LEU A 397 3.09 -0.69 27.73
N THR A 398 1.77 -0.77 27.64
CA THR A 398 1.05 -1.24 26.46
C THR A 398 0.12 -0.15 25.96
N ALA A 399 -0.21 -0.15 24.66
CA ALA A 399 -1.14 0.77 24.06
C ALA A 399 -1.96 0.11 22.97
N ASP A 400 -3.24 0.43 22.89
CA ASP A 400 -4.12 0.16 21.76
C ASP A 400 -4.17 1.43 20.92
N ILE A 401 -3.89 1.30 19.61
CA ILE A 401 -3.76 2.44 18.70
C ILE A 401 -4.70 2.24 17.53
N LYS A 402 -5.38 3.33 17.14
CA LYS A 402 -6.14 3.44 15.90
C LYS A 402 -5.65 4.65 15.12
N LEU A 403 -5.27 4.43 13.86
CA LEU A 403 -4.96 5.50 12.91
C LEU A 403 -6.04 5.55 11.83
N ASP A 404 -6.49 6.74 11.48
CA ASP A 404 -7.38 7.02 10.36
C ASP A 404 -6.65 8.00 9.43
N ILE A 405 -6.20 7.50 8.27
CA ILE A 405 -5.31 8.18 7.34
C ILE A 405 -6.05 8.45 6.04
N PRO A 406 -6.63 9.64 5.84
CA PRO A 406 -7.23 10.01 4.56
C PRO A 406 -6.14 10.20 3.49
N PHE A 407 -6.37 9.72 2.28
CA PHE A 407 -5.40 9.91 1.19
C PHE A 407 -5.44 11.30 0.57
N LYS A 408 -6.49 12.09 0.87
CA LYS A 408 -6.69 13.41 0.30
C LYS A 408 -7.25 14.39 1.34
N GLY A 409 -6.59 15.53 1.47
CA GLY A 409 -7.19 16.78 1.96
C GLY A 409 -7.61 16.86 3.43
N LYS A 410 -7.26 15.90 4.29
CA LYS A 410 -7.54 15.90 5.73
C LYS A 410 -6.33 15.41 6.51
N ASP A 411 -6.20 15.86 7.75
CA ASP A 411 -5.15 15.42 8.65
C ASP A 411 -5.39 13.98 9.14
N VAL A 412 -4.32 13.29 9.46
CA VAL A 412 -4.36 11.97 10.11
C VAL A 412 -4.99 12.12 11.49
N VAL A 413 -5.91 11.22 11.83
CA VAL A 413 -6.44 11.11 13.19
C VAL A 413 -5.81 9.90 13.87
N ALA A 414 -5.01 10.16 14.91
CA ALA A 414 -4.44 9.14 15.78
C ALA A 414 -5.23 9.10 17.08
N SER A 415 -5.71 7.94 17.48
CA SER A 415 -6.41 7.74 18.74
C SER A 415 -5.99 6.43 19.39
N GLY A 416 -6.17 6.32 20.71
CA GLY A 416 -5.82 5.09 21.40
C GLY A 416 -5.89 5.22 22.91
N THR A 417 -5.44 4.14 23.57
CA THR A 417 -5.37 4.07 25.03
C THR A 417 -4.04 3.47 25.45
N ALA A 418 -3.29 4.22 26.25
CA ALA A 418 -2.09 3.71 26.91
C ALA A 418 -2.46 3.12 28.28
N HIS A 419 -1.89 1.98 28.61
CA HIS A 419 -2.11 1.27 29.87
C HIS A 419 -0.82 1.33 30.71
N LEU A 420 -0.92 1.95 31.86
CA LEU A 420 0.14 2.03 32.85
C LEU A 420 -0.02 0.89 33.88
N SER A 421 1.11 0.27 34.26
CA SER A 421 1.14 -0.80 35.25
C SER A 421 2.37 -0.66 36.14
N ASN A 422 2.17 0.04 37.26
CA ASN A 422 3.23 0.39 38.21
C ASN A 422 4.37 1.24 37.62
N ASN A 423 4.07 2.12 36.68
CA ASN A 423 5.07 2.96 36.03
C ASN A 423 5.51 4.13 36.94
N PRO A 424 6.79 4.48 37.01
CA PRO A 424 7.21 5.77 37.54
C PRO A 424 6.84 6.87 36.51
N VAL A 425 6.24 7.95 37.00
CA VAL A 425 5.89 9.15 36.21
C VAL A 425 6.51 10.38 36.88
N PHE A 426 7.43 11.01 36.17
CA PHE A 426 8.11 12.21 36.64
C PHE A 426 7.54 13.46 35.96
N VAL A 427 7.09 14.42 36.76
CA VAL A 427 6.59 15.72 36.29
C VAL A 427 7.69 16.76 36.50
N ALA A 428 8.36 17.12 35.40
CA ALA A 428 9.58 17.95 35.45
C ALA A 428 9.31 19.39 35.96
N THR A 429 8.20 19.99 35.57
CA THR A 429 7.82 21.38 35.97
C THR A 429 7.66 21.55 37.48
N THR A 430 7.26 20.51 38.20
CA THR A 430 7.05 20.53 39.67
C THR A 430 8.06 19.70 40.43
N ASN A 431 8.98 19.03 39.73
CA ASN A 431 9.95 18.09 40.28
C ASN A 431 9.28 16.97 41.12
N MET A 432 8.11 16.49 40.68
CA MET A 432 7.34 15.47 41.39
C MET A 432 7.51 14.10 40.74
N LEU A 433 7.80 13.10 41.55
CA LEU A 433 7.85 11.68 41.12
C LEU A 433 6.64 10.94 41.67
N PHE A 434 5.81 10.45 40.80
CA PHE A 434 4.71 9.54 41.10
C PHE A 434 5.17 8.11 40.86
N ASP A 435 5.28 7.33 41.91
CA ASP A 435 5.62 5.89 41.81
C ASP A 435 4.36 5.04 41.57
N LYS A 436 4.55 3.89 40.94
CA LYS A 436 3.52 2.87 40.73
C LYS A 436 2.24 3.39 40.06
N ALA A 437 2.38 4.35 39.15
CA ALA A 437 1.24 4.83 38.37
C ALA A 437 0.61 3.69 37.58
N SER A 438 -0.71 3.52 37.74
CA SER A 438 -1.49 2.45 37.12
C SER A 438 -2.85 2.96 36.66
N GLY A 439 -3.32 2.52 35.51
CA GLY A 439 -4.60 2.91 34.93
C GLY A 439 -4.49 3.15 33.42
N LYS A 440 -5.48 3.86 32.89
CA LYS A 440 -5.64 4.08 31.45
C LYS A 440 -5.58 5.56 31.10
N VAL A 441 -4.84 5.87 30.05
CA VAL A 441 -4.78 7.23 29.47
C VAL A 441 -5.23 7.11 28.03
N SER A 442 -6.38 7.67 27.68
CA SER A 442 -6.90 7.73 26.32
C SER A 442 -6.45 9.02 25.64
N PHE A 443 -6.25 8.94 24.33
CA PHE A 443 -5.89 10.11 23.54
C PHE A 443 -6.61 10.13 22.18
N VAL A 444 -6.80 11.35 21.67
CA VAL A 444 -7.21 11.61 20.28
C VAL A 444 -6.37 12.78 19.79
N ASN A 445 -5.43 12.50 18.87
CA ASN A 445 -4.38 13.43 18.46
C ASN A 445 -3.61 13.98 19.69
N GLY A 446 -3.66 15.28 19.90
CA GLY A 446 -3.05 15.95 21.05
C GLY A 446 -3.90 16.01 22.30
N ASP A 447 -5.18 15.63 22.22
CA ASP A 447 -6.07 15.63 23.38
C ASP A 447 -5.88 14.35 24.19
N ILE A 448 -5.84 14.47 25.52
CA ILE A 448 -5.70 13.35 26.44
C ILE A 448 -6.77 13.37 27.52
N ASP A 449 -7.21 12.19 27.93
CA ASP A 449 -8.13 11.98 29.05
C ASP A 449 -7.71 10.76 29.87
N ALA A 450 -7.66 10.93 31.18
CA ALA A 450 -7.46 9.83 32.11
C ALA A 450 -8.31 10.06 33.35
N SER A 451 -9.01 9.02 33.78
CA SER A 451 -9.80 9.04 35.00
C SER A 451 -9.47 7.86 35.88
N GLY A 452 -9.38 8.09 37.18
CA GLY A 452 -9.16 7.03 38.15
C GLY A 452 -7.78 6.37 38.06
N LEU A 453 -6.75 7.09 37.63
CA LEU A 453 -5.36 6.66 37.75
C LEU A 453 -5.01 6.55 39.24
N GLN A 454 -4.26 5.54 39.59
CA GLN A 454 -3.73 5.32 40.94
C GLN A 454 -2.23 5.41 40.90
N ALA A 455 -1.63 6.09 41.87
CA ALA A 455 -0.18 6.21 42.01
C ALA A 455 0.22 6.33 43.49
N GLN A 456 1.49 6.44 43.73
CA GLN A 456 2.04 6.83 45.03
C GLN A 456 2.85 8.12 44.89
N PHE A 457 2.62 9.07 45.76
CA PHE A 457 3.49 10.24 45.95
C PHE A 457 3.95 10.29 47.39
N LEU A 458 5.25 10.46 47.62
CA LEU A 458 5.87 10.33 48.94
C LEU A 458 5.53 9.04 49.67
N LYS A 459 5.43 7.93 48.90
CA LYS A 459 5.01 6.59 49.36
C LYS A 459 3.55 6.52 49.87
N GLN A 460 2.75 7.53 49.67
CA GLN A 460 1.35 7.59 50.05
C GLN A 460 0.45 7.48 48.81
N PRO A 461 -0.74 6.84 48.93
CA PRO A 461 -1.62 6.65 47.79
C PRO A 461 -2.19 7.96 47.29
N VAL A 462 -2.28 8.13 45.98
CA VAL A 462 -2.94 9.24 45.30
C VAL A 462 -3.80 8.75 44.16
N ASN A 463 -5.01 9.25 44.06
CA ASN A 463 -5.88 9.10 42.92
C ASN A 463 -5.70 10.34 42.02
N LEU A 464 -5.69 10.11 40.72
CA LEU A 464 -5.41 11.17 39.75
C LEU A 464 -6.38 11.04 38.58
N SER A 465 -6.93 12.19 38.17
CA SER A 465 -7.64 12.34 36.90
C SER A 465 -7.04 13.52 36.15
N LEU A 466 -6.94 13.42 34.85
CA LEU A 466 -6.42 14.51 34.02
C LEU A 466 -7.16 14.59 32.68
N SER A 467 -7.23 15.78 32.14
CA SER A 467 -7.65 16.05 30.77
C SER A 467 -6.77 17.14 30.17
N GLY A 468 -6.26 16.88 28.97
CA GLY A 468 -5.45 17.83 28.18
C GLY A 468 -6.17 18.15 26.88
N ARG A 469 -6.13 19.40 26.44
CA ARG A 469 -6.75 19.86 25.19
C ARG A 469 -5.77 20.72 24.42
N GLN A 470 -5.65 20.42 23.15
CA GLN A 470 -4.79 21.14 22.23
C GLN A 470 -5.57 22.31 21.61
N GLY A 471 -5.05 23.53 21.76
CA GLY A 471 -5.55 24.76 21.15
C GLY A 471 -4.40 25.68 20.75
N ASP A 472 -4.59 27.00 20.91
CA ASP A 472 -3.51 27.98 20.81
C ASP A 472 -2.48 27.77 21.92
N THR A 473 -2.94 27.29 23.08
CA THR A 473 -2.17 26.75 24.19
C THR A 473 -2.53 25.29 24.41
N TYR A 474 -1.72 24.54 25.13
CA TYR A 474 -2.08 23.23 25.62
C TYR A 474 -2.64 23.37 27.04
N ASP A 475 -3.95 23.17 27.18
CA ASP A 475 -4.64 23.34 28.45
C ASP A 475 -4.80 21.99 29.15
N LEU A 476 -4.25 21.86 30.36
CA LEU A 476 -4.25 20.67 31.17
C LEU A 476 -5.03 20.93 32.47
N ASN A 477 -6.04 20.11 32.73
CA ASN A 477 -6.76 20.05 33.98
C ASN A 477 -6.36 18.78 34.72
N VAL A 478 -5.94 18.89 35.96
CA VAL A 478 -5.52 17.77 36.80
C VAL A 478 -6.28 17.81 38.11
N GLU A 479 -6.82 16.68 38.50
CA GLU A 479 -7.43 16.46 39.82
C GLU A 479 -6.62 15.41 40.56
N LEU A 480 -6.20 15.70 41.76
CA LEU A 480 -5.43 14.85 42.65
C LEU A 480 -6.15 14.73 43.98
N GLY A 481 -6.16 13.56 44.57
CA GLY A 481 -6.76 13.38 45.87
C GLY A 481 -6.31 12.11 46.57
N GLY A 482 -6.39 12.12 47.89
CA GLY A 482 -5.98 10.98 48.70
C GLY A 482 -6.25 11.19 50.16
N ARG A 483 -5.91 10.16 50.98
CA ARG A 483 -5.88 10.22 52.44
C ARG A 483 -4.45 9.99 52.89
N TRP A 484 -3.85 10.99 53.51
CA TRP A 484 -2.43 11.00 53.83
C TRP A 484 -2.14 11.22 55.33
N HIS A 485 -1.11 10.54 55.79
CA HIS A 485 -0.46 10.88 57.05
C HIS A 485 0.40 12.11 56.90
N VAL A 486 0.45 12.96 57.94
CA VAL A 486 1.22 14.21 57.92
C VAL A 486 2.73 13.96 57.95
N HIS A 487 3.23 12.97 58.70
CA HIS A 487 4.66 12.74 58.89
C HIS A 487 5.49 12.57 57.62
N PRO A 488 5.07 11.84 56.58
CA PRO A 488 5.83 11.71 55.34
C PRO A 488 6.03 13.04 54.59
N LEU A 489 5.18 14.04 54.84
CA LEU A 489 5.30 15.38 54.23
C LEU A 489 6.50 16.18 54.79
N ALA A 490 6.97 15.90 56.00
CA ALA A 490 8.10 16.58 56.64
C ALA A 490 9.34 16.66 55.75
N ASN A 491 9.69 15.54 55.18
CA ASN A 491 10.88 15.44 54.34
C ASN A 491 10.74 16.22 53.02
N TYR A 492 9.52 16.44 52.55
CA TYR A 492 9.26 17.17 51.29
C TYR A 492 9.26 18.68 51.48
N VAL A 493 8.63 19.16 52.58
CA VAL A 493 8.58 20.60 52.90
C VAL A 493 9.76 21.08 53.70
N ASN A 494 10.70 20.21 54.01
CA ASN A 494 11.93 20.52 54.76
C ASN A 494 11.67 21.37 56.04
N THR A 495 10.75 20.89 56.86
CA THR A 495 10.32 21.56 58.08
C THR A 495 10.16 20.59 59.23
N ASP A 496 10.58 20.98 60.43
CA ASP A 496 10.40 20.21 61.67
C ASP A 496 8.99 20.37 62.28
N LEU A 497 8.16 21.24 61.70
CA LEU A 497 6.79 21.49 62.19
C LEU A 497 5.92 20.21 62.18
N THR A 498 6.21 19.29 61.30
CA THR A 498 5.47 18.03 61.23
C THR A 498 5.75 17.08 62.38
N GLU A 499 6.77 17.32 63.19
CA GLU A 499 6.97 16.60 64.47
C GLU A 499 5.92 16.96 65.53
N TYR A 500 5.29 18.11 65.36
CA TYR A 500 4.27 18.65 66.27
C TYR A 500 2.83 18.41 65.78
N ILE A 501 2.69 17.80 64.58
CA ILE A 501 1.40 17.55 63.96
C ILE A 501 1.31 16.05 63.64
N ASP A 502 0.27 15.37 64.10
CA ASP A 502 0.02 13.95 63.85
C ASP A 502 -1.40 13.73 63.35
N GLY A 503 -1.61 12.60 62.61
CA GLY A 503 -2.88 12.21 62.10
C GLY A 503 -2.94 12.04 60.57
N GLU A 504 -4.13 11.86 60.08
CA GLU A 504 -4.42 11.68 58.66
C GLU A 504 -5.39 12.77 58.19
N SER A 505 -5.30 13.13 56.93
CA SER A 505 -6.23 14.07 56.28
C SER A 505 -6.66 13.58 54.91
N ASP A 506 -7.94 13.69 54.64
CA ASP A 506 -8.44 13.63 53.28
C ASP A 506 -8.19 14.96 52.59
N TRP A 507 -7.62 14.93 51.42
CA TRP A 507 -7.31 16.13 50.62
C TRP A 507 -7.67 15.96 49.14
N ASN A 508 -7.95 17.08 48.48
CA ASN A 508 -8.18 17.16 47.05
C ASN A 508 -7.51 18.41 46.49
N THR A 509 -6.92 18.29 45.30
CA THR A 509 -6.29 19.40 44.58
C THR A 509 -6.76 19.40 43.14
N THR A 510 -7.17 20.58 42.67
CA THR A 510 -7.43 20.82 41.25
C THR A 510 -6.35 21.76 40.71
N VAL A 511 -5.75 21.43 39.58
CA VAL A 511 -4.75 22.23 38.88
C VAL A 511 -5.21 22.50 37.46
N GLN A 512 -5.32 23.74 37.09
CA GLN A 512 -5.52 24.21 35.73
C GLN A 512 -4.21 24.79 35.22
N LEU A 513 -3.65 24.24 34.16
CA LEU A 513 -2.36 24.63 33.61
C LEU A 513 -2.53 24.94 32.11
N SER A 514 -2.08 26.10 31.67
CA SER A 514 -2.01 26.49 30.26
C SER A 514 -0.55 26.60 29.82
N LEU A 515 -0.13 25.73 28.92
CA LEU A 515 1.22 25.68 28.35
C LEU A 515 1.26 26.44 27.03
N SER A 516 2.24 27.33 26.85
CA SER A 516 2.48 28.08 25.62
C SER A 516 3.97 28.04 25.23
N ASN A 517 4.30 28.52 24.04
CA ASN A 517 5.70 28.64 23.61
C ASN A 517 6.53 29.62 24.46
N SER A 518 5.89 30.53 25.19
CA SER A 518 6.52 31.55 26.02
C SER A 518 6.59 31.18 27.49
N GLY A 519 6.04 30.05 27.90
CA GLY A 519 5.98 29.60 29.30
C GLY A 519 4.59 29.02 29.63
N PHE A 520 4.28 29.00 30.92
CA PHE A 520 3.01 28.49 31.42
C PHE A 520 2.34 29.45 32.38
N ASN A 521 1.04 29.30 32.54
CA ASN A 521 0.24 29.88 33.61
C ASN A 521 -0.54 28.77 34.29
N TYR A 522 -0.71 28.86 35.59
CA TYR A 522 -1.49 27.87 36.32
C TYR A 522 -2.34 28.47 37.42
N THR A 523 -3.39 27.74 37.81
CA THR A 523 -4.17 27.93 39.05
C THR A 523 -4.31 26.56 39.71
N ALA A 524 -3.89 26.48 40.97
CA ALA A 524 -4.05 25.29 41.80
C ALA A 524 -4.88 25.61 43.05
N ASN A 525 -5.86 24.74 43.36
CA ASN A 525 -6.68 24.84 44.56
C ASN A 525 -6.58 23.52 45.32
N LEU A 526 -6.06 23.58 46.53
CA LEU A 526 -6.01 22.44 47.45
C LEU A 526 -7.02 22.64 48.57
N THR A 527 -7.79 21.63 48.86
CA THR A 527 -8.68 21.53 50.03
C THR A 527 -8.30 20.32 50.85
N ALA A 528 -8.26 20.45 52.17
CA ALA A 528 -8.03 19.34 53.08
C ALA A 528 -8.90 19.47 54.33
N ASP A 529 -9.33 18.33 54.84
CA ASP A 529 -10.08 18.26 56.12
C ASP A 529 -9.12 17.73 57.19
N LEU A 530 -8.67 18.64 58.04
CA LEU A 530 -7.72 18.32 59.11
C LEU A 530 -8.41 17.88 60.42
N THR A 531 -9.69 17.55 60.39
CA THR A 531 -10.45 17.10 61.57
C THR A 531 -9.81 15.90 62.28
N ALA A 532 -9.23 14.97 61.54
CA ALA A 532 -8.54 13.80 62.08
C ALA A 532 -7.05 14.02 62.41
N THR A 533 -6.57 15.28 62.39
CA THR A 533 -5.21 15.65 62.79
C THR A 533 -5.23 16.35 64.16
N GLN A 534 -4.11 16.22 64.86
CA GLN A 534 -3.84 17.01 66.08
C GLN A 534 -2.57 17.81 65.94
N SER A 535 -2.55 18.99 66.53
CA SER A 535 -1.36 19.84 66.57
C SER A 535 -1.07 20.25 68.05
N VAL A 536 0.18 20.07 68.46
CA VAL A 536 0.69 20.50 69.77
C VAL A 536 1.52 21.78 69.68
N LEU A 537 1.42 22.51 68.57
CA LEU A 537 2.04 23.82 68.38
C LEU A 537 1.44 24.86 69.36
N PRO A 538 2.11 25.97 69.67
CA PRO A 538 1.55 27.06 70.45
C PRO A 538 0.31 27.67 69.80
N ALA A 539 -0.64 28.16 70.64
CA ALA A 539 -1.79 28.93 70.17
C ALA A 539 -1.39 30.07 69.21
N PRO A 540 -2.13 30.28 68.12
CA PRO A 540 -3.45 29.71 67.69
C PRO A 540 -3.32 28.46 66.83
N PHE A 541 -2.19 27.79 66.77
CA PHE A 541 -1.96 26.59 65.92
C PHE A 541 -2.17 25.28 66.67
N ASP A 542 -2.50 25.34 67.97
CA ASP A 542 -2.87 24.17 68.76
C ASP A 542 -4.29 23.72 68.42
N THR A 543 -4.42 22.48 67.99
CA THR A 543 -5.72 21.89 67.63
C THR A 543 -5.81 20.45 68.12
N PRO A 544 -6.76 20.14 69.01
CA PRO A 544 -7.01 18.75 69.40
C PRO A 544 -7.68 17.98 68.27
N ALA A 545 -7.41 16.69 68.16
CA ALA A 545 -8.06 15.83 67.20
C ALA A 545 -9.59 15.85 67.36
N GLY A 546 -10.35 15.84 66.25
CA GLY A 546 -11.80 15.92 66.25
C GLY A 546 -12.37 17.34 66.11
N SER A 547 -11.52 18.37 66.08
CA SER A 547 -11.95 19.74 65.80
C SER A 547 -12.00 19.97 64.30
N SER A 548 -13.13 20.51 63.80
CA SER A 548 -13.25 20.83 62.38
C SER A 548 -12.23 21.91 61.99
N LEU A 549 -11.32 21.57 61.11
CA LEU A 549 -10.24 22.45 60.67
C LEU A 549 -10.01 22.36 59.15
N PRO A 550 -10.85 23.04 58.35
CA PRO A 550 -10.65 23.06 56.91
C PRO A 550 -9.39 23.85 56.53
N LEU A 551 -8.58 23.27 55.65
CA LEU A 551 -7.45 23.91 55.00
C LEU A 551 -7.81 24.20 53.56
N LEU A 552 -7.65 25.43 53.11
CA LEU A 552 -7.76 25.84 51.72
C LEU A 552 -6.46 26.52 51.29
N ILE A 553 -5.84 26.06 50.20
CA ILE A 553 -4.69 26.72 49.61
C ILE A 553 -4.99 27.01 48.15
N THR A 554 -4.86 28.23 47.72
CA THR A 554 -4.92 28.67 46.33
C THR A 554 -3.55 29.18 45.89
N SER A 555 -3.06 28.65 44.78
CA SER A 555 -1.82 29.13 44.17
C SER A 555 -2.07 29.48 42.70
N LYS A 556 -1.68 30.70 42.33
CA LYS A 556 -1.75 31.21 40.95
C LYS A 556 -0.41 31.75 40.53
N GLY A 557 0.08 31.36 39.36
CA GLY A 557 1.39 31.80 38.93
C GLY A 557 1.70 31.54 37.47
N ASP A 558 2.91 31.90 37.12
CA ASP A 558 3.52 31.71 35.81
C ASP A 558 4.90 31.03 35.97
N SER A 559 5.71 31.02 34.91
CA SER A 559 7.08 30.47 34.95
C SER A 559 8.05 31.21 35.91
N LYS A 560 7.68 32.35 36.49
CA LYS A 560 8.57 33.20 37.29
C LYS A 560 8.23 33.20 38.77
N ALA A 561 6.94 33.32 39.12
CA ALA A 561 6.50 33.43 40.50
C ALA A 561 5.07 32.90 40.69
N SER A 562 4.75 32.55 41.93
CA SER A 562 3.42 32.14 42.38
C SER A 562 2.91 33.11 43.46
N ASN A 563 1.62 33.46 43.37
CA ASN A 563 0.88 34.06 44.49
C ASN A 563 0.18 32.91 45.23
N VAL A 564 0.46 32.78 46.50
CA VAL A 564 -0.09 31.71 47.34
C VAL A 564 -0.97 32.36 48.41
N GLU A 565 -2.22 31.91 48.48
CA GLU A 565 -3.18 32.24 49.50
C GLU A 565 -3.53 30.97 50.26
N ALA A 566 -3.52 31.00 51.59
CA ALA A 566 -3.93 29.86 52.40
C ALA A 566 -4.83 30.33 53.55
N SER A 567 -5.83 29.51 53.86
CA SER A 567 -6.66 29.68 55.04
C SER A 567 -6.75 28.37 55.82
N LEU A 568 -6.62 28.47 57.14
CA LEU A 568 -6.75 27.34 58.07
C LEU A 568 -7.84 27.68 59.11
N GLY A 569 -8.97 26.96 59.03
CA GLY A 569 -10.15 27.33 59.75
C GLY A 569 -10.64 28.74 59.39
N ASP A 570 -11.29 29.42 60.38
CA ASP A 570 -11.82 30.77 60.17
C ASP A 570 -10.81 31.88 60.52
N ASN A 571 -9.79 31.56 61.26
CA ASN A 571 -8.96 32.55 61.94
C ASN A 571 -7.55 32.77 61.33
N ILE A 572 -7.00 31.81 60.63
CA ILE A 572 -5.62 31.89 60.09
C ILE A 572 -5.65 32.11 58.60
N ARG A 573 -5.05 33.18 58.15
CA ARG A 573 -4.88 33.49 56.73
C ARG A 573 -3.45 33.83 56.39
N PHE A 574 -2.97 33.32 55.29
CA PHE A 574 -1.65 33.56 54.73
C PHE A 574 -1.77 34.02 53.29
N ASP A 575 -1.02 35.08 52.94
CA ASP A 575 -0.84 35.58 51.59
C ASP A 575 0.65 35.76 51.33
N GLY A 576 1.19 35.23 50.22
CA GLY A 576 2.59 35.32 49.92
C GLY A 576 2.92 35.28 48.45
N VAL A 577 4.06 35.83 48.06
CA VAL A 577 4.62 35.76 46.71
C VAL A 577 5.90 34.92 46.75
N LEU A 578 5.89 33.83 45.99
CA LEU A 578 6.98 32.85 45.91
C LEU A 578 7.67 32.94 44.52
N PRO A 579 8.80 33.62 44.38
CA PRO A 579 9.63 33.55 43.19
C PRO A 579 10.23 32.16 43.01
N HIS A 580 10.12 31.57 41.83
CA HIS A 580 10.54 30.20 41.60
C HIS A 580 12.05 30.00 41.61
N LYS A 581 12.85 31.05 41.31
CA LYS A 581 14.32 30.98 41.35
C LYS A 581 14.88 30.80 42.76
N GLU A 582 14.25 31.41 43.72
CA GLU A 582 14.76 31.50 45.10
C GLU A 582 14.08 30.52 46.03
N MET A 583 12.90 30.00 45.63
CA MET A 583 12.04 29.08 46.41
C MET A 583 11.84 29.57 47.86
N GLN A 584 11.78 30.89 48.05
CA GLN A 584 11.50 31.56 49.29
C GLN A 584 10.51 32.68 49.04
N PHE A 585 9.57 32.89 50.00
CA PHE A 585 8.62 33.97 49.90
C PHE A 585 9.32 35.33 49.92
N SER A 586 9.21 36.11 48.85
CA SER A 586 9.74 37.46 48.75
C SER A 586 8.90 38.48 49.56
N ARG A 587 7.60 38.19 49.70
CA ARG A 587 6.63 38.88 50.54
C ARG A 587 5.70 37.85 51.13
N ALA A 588 5.38 38.00 52.42
CA ALA A 588 4.40 37.18 53.10
C ALA A 588 3.64 38.01 54.14
N HIS A 589 2.35 37.73 54.25
CA HIS A 589 1.49 38.31 55.28
C HIS A 589 0.73 37.17 55.95
N LEU A 590 0.79 37.15 57.29
CA LEU A 590 0.06 36.19 58.12
C LEU A 590 -0.89 36.96 59.02
N ALA A 591 -2.19 36.66 58.91
CA ALA A 591 -3.22 37.17 59.80
C ALA A 591 -3.68 36.01 60.70
N LEU A 592 -3.78 36.28 62.02
CA LEU A 592 -4.14 35.36 63.11
C LEU A 592 -5.35 35.86 63.83
#